data_cd79049a2957d20e0d2d3af27ac32e20
#
_entry.id   cd79049a2957d20e0d2d3af27ac32e20
#
_cell.length_a   1.000
_cell.length_b   1.000
_cell.length_c   1.000
_cell.angle_alpha   90.00
_cell.angle_beta   90.00
_cell.angle_gamma   90.00
#
_symmetry.space_group_name_H-M   'P 1'
#
loop_
_entity.id
_entity.type
_entity.pdbx_description
1 polymer ?
#
loop_
_entity_poly.entity_id
_entity_poly.type
_entity_poly.pdbx_seq_one_letter_code
_entity_poly.pdbx_strand_id
1 'polypeptide(L)'
;VLVGDYMLATSLWHAAHTGKVELVELVARLGQALSEGEIIQLANISNRDFSEDIYFDVIRKKTAALFTASAESGALSVGASEEEVSRAADFGEMIGIAFQIKDDIFDYYESPELGKPTGNDMLEGKLTLPALYVINKLNDESVRELALRIRALKASKEEIASFVELVKREGGIAHAEQVMYEYRNRALQLLPASADEALRLSLTAYIDYVIERKK
;
A
#
# COMPACT_ATOMS: atom_id res chain seq x y z
N VAL A 1 20.41 -0.66 9.56
CA VAL A 1 20.11 -2.01 10.04
C VAL A 1 19.99 -2.01 11.55
N LEU A 2 21.06 -1.79 12.34
CA LEU A 2 21.05 -1.91 13.81
C LEU A 2 19.98 -1.08 14.52
N VAL A 3 19.68 0.13 14.04
CA VAL A 3 18.60 0.97 14.60
C VAL A 3 17.23 0.32 14.37
N GLY A 4 17.01 -0.24 13.18
CA GLY A 4 15.77 -0.97 12.89
C GLY A 4 15.63 -2.22 13.76
N ASP A 5 16.69 -2.99 13.93
CA ASP A 5 16.72 -4.17 14.80
C ASP A 5 16.40 -3.80 16.26
N TYR A 6 16.99 -2.69 16.74
CA TYR A 6 16.69 -2.17 18.08
C TYR A 6 15.22 -1.76 18.24
N MET A 7 14.66 -1.06 17.25
CA MET A 7 13.25 -0.64 17.29
C MET A 7 12.31 -1.85 17.27
N LEU A 8 12.58 -2.86 16.42
CA LEU A 8 11.79 -4.09 16.38
C LEU A 8 11.87 -4.86 17.72
N ALA A 9 13.10 -5.03 18.26
CA ALA A 9 13.28 -5.68 19.55
C ALA A 9 12.55 -4.94 20.68
N THR A 10 12.59 -3.59 20.66
CA THR A 10 11.89 -2.75 21.63
C THR A 10 10.37 -2.90 21.51
N SER A 11 9.85 -2.97 20.28
CA SER A 11 8.41 -3.19 20.04
C SER A 11 7.95 -4.54 20.58
N LEU A 12 8.70 -5.61 20.33
CA LEU A 12 8.44 -6.94 20.87
C LEU A 12 8.53 -6.95 22.41
N TRP A 13 9.50 -6.25 22.98
CA TRP A 13 9.66 -6.13 24.43
C TRP A 13 8.44 -5.45 25.07
N HIS A 14 7.94 -4.34 24.48
CA HIS A 14 6.73 -3.67 24.94
C HIS A 14 5.49 -4.56 24.80
N ALA A 15 5.32 -5.24 23.67
CA ALA A 15 4.22 -6.18 23.48
C ALA A 15 4.22 -7.27 24.54
N ALA A 16 5.39 -7.87 24.85
CA ALA A 16 5.52 -8.88 25.89
C ALA A 16 5.15 -8.36 27.30
N HIS A 17 5.46 -7.09 27.60
CA HIS A 17 5.11 -6.48 28.90
C HIS A 17 3.63 -6.20 29.10
N THR A 18 2.81 -6.27 28.05
CA THR A 18 1.34 -6.21 28.19
C THR A 18 0.76 -7.45 28.85
N GLY A 19 1.50 -8.56 28.85
CA GLY A 19 1.01 -9.87 29.31
C GLY A 19 0.04 -10.55 28.35
N LYS A 20 -0.23 -9.94 27.18
CA LYS A 20 -1.11 -10.49 26.12
C LYS A 20 -0.26 -11.15 25.05
N VAL A 21 -0.31 -12.48 24.94
CA VAL A 21 0.44 -13.25 23.94
C VAL A 21 0.04 -12.85 22.52
N GLU A 22 -1.24 -12.57 22.31
CA GLU A 22 -1.82 -12.18 21.01
C GLU A 22 -1.14 -10.93 20.44
N LEU A 23 -0.74 -9.96 21.28
CA LEU A 23 -0.02 -8.77 20.83
C LEU A 23 1.42 -9.09 20.44
N VAL A 24 2.07 -10.05 21.08
CA VAL A 24 3.41 -10.50 20.69
C VAL A 24 3.35 -11.22 19.35
N GLU A 25 2.38 -12.10 19.15
CA GLU A 25 2.15 -12.80 17.90
C GLU A 25 1.83 -11.82 16.76
N LEU A 26 1.03 -10.77 17.03
CA LEU A 26 0.70 -9.74 16.08
C LEU A 26 1.94 -9.00 15.58
N VAL A 27 2.83 -8.56 16.47
CA VAL A 27 4.08 -7.89 16.11
C VAL A 27 5.01 -8.81 15.33
N ALA A 28 5.07 -10.10 15.71
CA ALA A 28 5.87 -11.10 15.00
C ALA A 28 5.33 -11.35 13.57
N ARG A 29 4.01 -11.53 13.42
CA ARG A 29 3.35 -11.69 12.11
C ARG A 29 3.55 -10.46 11.22
N LEU A 30 3.49 -9.25 11.80
CA LEU A 30 3.76 -8.01 11.07
C LEU A 30 5.19 -8.01 10.52
N GLY A 31 6.19 -8.34 11.34
CA GLY A 31 7.59 -8.42 10.90
C GLY A 31 7.81 -9.44 9.79
N GLN A 32 7.14 -10.59 9.87
CA GLN A 32 7.15 -11.62 8.83
C GLN A 32 6.52 -11.09 7.53
N ALA A 33 5.33 -10.49 7.59
CA ALA A 33 4.64 -9.95 6.42
C ALA A 33 5.47 -8.88 5.70
N LEU A 34 6.09 -7.96 6.43
CA LEU A 34 6.97 -6.93 5.85
C LEU A 34 8.15 -7.55 5.11
N SER A 35 8.77 -8.58 5.68
CA SER A 35 9.89 -9.29 5.06
C SER A 35 9.45 -10.08 3.81
N GLU A 36 8.33 -10.77 3.87
CA GLU A 36 7.76 -11.48 2.72
C GLU A 36 7.41 -10.51 1.58
N GLY A 37 6.80 -9.38 1.88
CA GLY A 37 6.47 -8.36 0.88
C GLY A 37 7.72 -7.84 0.14
N GLU A 38 8.82 -7.63 0.85
CA GLU A 38 10.10 -7.25 0.24
C GLU A 38 10.66 -8.36 -0.66
N ILE A 39 10.62 -9.61 -0.21
CA ILE A 39 11.09 -10.77 -0.99
C ILE A 39 10.27 -10.90 -2.28
N ILE A 40 8.94 -10.78 -2.21
CA ILE A 40 8.05 -10.83 -3.39
C ILE A 40 8.38 -9.70 -4.35
N GLN A 41 8.56 -8.48 -3.86
CA GLN A 41 8.92 -7.33 -4.69
C GLN A 41 10.26 -7.55 -5.40
N LEU A 42 11.27 -8.05 -4.72
CA LEU A 42 12.59 -8.35 -5.31
C LEU A 42 12.50 -9.48 -6.34
N ALA A 43 11.76 -10.54 -6.05
CA ALA A 43 11.53 -11.65 -6.99
C ALA A 43 10.81 -11.20 -8.27
N ASN A 44 9.97 -10.16 -8.16
CA ASN A 44 9.19 -9.65 -9.29
C ASN A 44 9.99 -8.81 -10.30
N ILE A 45 11.24 -8.44 -9.99
CA ILE A 45 12.11 -7.65 -10.88
C ILE A 45 12.35 -8.36 -12.22
N SER A 46 12.51 -9.68 -12.20
CA SER A 46 12.73 -10.50 -13.40
C SER A 46 11.45 -11.11 -13.99
N ASN A 47 10.31 -10.87 -13.37
CA ASN A 47 9.04 -11.43 -13.80
C ASN A 47 8.52 -10.69 -15.05
N ARG A 48 8.02 -11.45 -16.02
CA ARG A 48 7.35 -10.93 -17.22
C ARG A 48 5.83 -10.77 -17.04
N ASP A 49 5.33 -11.18 -15.90
CA ASP A 49 3.93 -10.99 -15.53
C ASP A 49 3.72 -9.56 -14.99
N PHE A 50 2.75 -8.87 -15.55
CA PHE A 50 2.31 -7.53 -15.12
C PHE A 50 0.97 -7.61 -14.37
N SER A 51 0.74 -8.70 -13.62
CA SER A 51 -0.47 -8.90 -12.83
C SER A 51 -0.60 -7.85 -11.73
N GLU A 52 -1.81 -7.30 -11.63
CA GLU A 52 -2.19 -6.44 -10.51
C GLU A 52 -2.26 -7.23 -9.19
N ASP A 53 -2.51 -8.55 -9.23
CA ASP A 53 -2.56 -9.39 -8.03
C ASP A 53 -1.22 -9.39 -7.28
N ILE A 54 -0.11 -9.46 -8.02
CA ILE A 54 1.23 -9.38 -7.41
C ILE A 54 1.45 -8.01 -6.77
N TYR A 55 1.02 -6.95 -7.44
CA TYR A 55 1.08 -5.60 -6.87
C TYR A 55 0.29 -5.51 -5.57
N PHE A 56 -0.96 -6.01 -5.55
CA PHE A 56 -1.79 -6.00 -4.34
C PHE A 56 -1.19 -6.85 -3.22
N ASP A 57 -0.58 -8.00 -3.52
CA ASP A 57 0.09 -8.83 -2.51
C ASP A 57 1.29 -8.09 -1.89
N VAL A 58 2.09 -7.40 -2.70
CA VAL A 58 3.21 -6.58 -2.21
C VAL A 58 2.73 -5.46 -1.30
N ILE A 59 1.77 -4.63 -1.74
CA ILE A 59 1.33 -3.47 -0.94
C ILE A 59 0.57 -3.89 0.32
N ARG A 60 -0.17 -5.01 0.28
CA ARG A 60 -0.82 -5.60 1.45
C ARG A 60 0.22 -5.95 2.52
N LYS A 61 1.31 -6.59 2.14
CA LYS A 61 2.37 -7.03 3.06
C LYS A 61 3.30 -5.89 3.49
N LYS A 62 3.70 -5.01 2.59
CA LYS A 62 4.68 -3.95 2.90
C LYS A 62 4.08 -2.72 3.57
N THR A 63 2.85 -2.38 3.28
CA THR A 63 2.22 -1.14 3.77
C THR A 63 0.96 -1.43 4.57
N ALA A 64 -0.02 -2.13 4.01
CA ALA A 64 -1.30 -2.34 4.67
C ALA A 64 -1.17 -3.18 5.94
N ALA A 65 -0.20 -4.10 6.02
CA ALA A 65 0.01 -4.93 7.21
C ALA A 65 0.21 -4.12 8.50
N LEU A 66 0.84 -2.93 8.42
CA LEU A 66 1.00 -2.06 9.59
C LEU A 66 -0.34 -1.42 10.01
N PHE A 67 -1.16 -0.99 9.06
CA PHE A 67 -2.51 -0.48 9.34
C PHE A 67 -3.40 -1.57 9.93
N THR A 68 -3.34 -2.77 9.36
CA THR A 68 -4.02 -3.98 9.85
C THR A 68 -3.64 -4.25 11.30
N ALA A 69 -2.34 -4.37 11.58
CA ALA A 69 -1.84 -4.65 12.93
C ALA A 69 -2.19 -3.54 13.93
N SER A 70 -2.19 -2.28 13.51
CA SER A 70 -2.57 -1.15 14.35
C SER A 70 -4.04 -1.22 14.75
N ALA A 71 -4.94 -1.49 13.82
CA ALA A 71 -6.38 -1.61 14.09
C ALA A 71 -6.70 -2.87 14.93
N GLU A 72 -6.08 -4.01 14.58
CA GLU A 72 -6.20 -5.28 15.31
C GLU A 72 -5.73 -5.14 16.77
N SER A 73 -4.58 -4.50 16.99
CA SER A 73 -4.05 -4.28 18.33
C SER A 73 -4.96 -3.39 19.19
N GLY A 74 -5.59 -2.38 18.57
CA GLY A 74 -6.57 -1.53 19.22
C GLY A 74 -7.76 -2.33 19.74
N ALA A 75 -8.35 -3.18 18.90
CA ALA A 75 -9.45 -4.06 19.27
C ALA A 75 -9.05 -5.10 20.38
N LEU A 76 -7.89 -5.74 20.22
CA LEU A 76 -7.35 -6.68 21.20
C LEU A 76 -7.12 -6.01 22.56
N SER A 77 -6.68 -4.74 22.57
CA SER A 77 -6.34 -4.03 23.81
C SER A 77 -7.54 -3.85 24.74
N VAL A 78 -8.73 -3.69 24.18
CA VAL A 78 -9.99 -3.50 24.91
C VAL A 78 -10.76 -4.80 25.15
N GLY A 79 -10.24 -5.95 24.72
CA GLY A 79 -10.88 -7.25 24.89
C GLY A 79 -12.09 -7.44 23.97
N ALA A 80 -12.04 -6.89 22.76
CA ALA A 80 -13.08 -7.08 21.75
C ALA A 80 -13.24 -8.57 21.38
N SER A 81 -14.40 -8.96 20.87
CA SER A 81 -14.65 -10.32 20.37
C SER A 81 -13.78 -10.62 19.14
N GLU A 82 -13.55 -11.91 18.85
CA GLU A 82 -12.79 -12.34 17.67
C GLU A 82 -13.35 -11.75 16.36
N GLU A 83 -14.68 -11.65 16.25
CA GLU A 83 -15.34 -11.05 15.10
C GLU A 83 -15.02 -9.55 14.98
N GLU A 84 -15.03 -8.82 16.10
CA GLU A 84 -14.68 -7.39 16.12
C GLU A 84 -13.21 -7.15 15.83
N VAL A 85 -12.32 -8.00 16.35
CA VAL A 85 -10.88 -7.98 16.06
C VAL A 85 -10.63 -8.21 14.57
N SER A 86 -11.26 -9.25 13.98
CA SER A 86 -11.15 -9.53 12.55
C SER A 86 -11.67 -8.36 11.71
N ARG A 87 -12.80 -7.78 12.07
CA ARG A 87 -13.38 -6.61 11.38
C ARG A 87 -12.48 -5.38 11.46
N ALA A 88 -11.84 -5.16 12.61
CA ALA A 88 -10.86 -4.09 12.78
C ALA A 88 -9.62 -4.31 11.91
N ALA A 89 -9.14 -5.55 11.83
CA ALA A 89 -8.04 -5.92 10.94
C ALA A 89 -8.37 -5.64 9.47
N ASP A 90 -9.54 -6.10 8.99
CA ASP A 90 -10.03 -5.85 7.64
C ASP A 90 -10.15 -4.34 7.35
N PHE A 91 -10.67 -3.57 8.30
CA PHE A 91 -10.75 -2.11 8.21
C PHE A 91 -9.37 -1.48 8.02
N GLY A 92 -8.39 -1.89 8.83
CA GLY A 92 -7.01 -1.44 8.71
C GLY A 92 -6.41 -1.79 7.35
N GLU A 93 -6.63 -3.02 6.85
CA GLU A 93 -6.14 -3.44 5.54
C GLU A 93 -6.69 -2.57 4.41
N MET A 94 -8.01 -2.32 4.40
CA MET A 94 -8.63 -1.50 3.35
C MET A 94 -8.04 -0.08 3.32
N ILE A 95 -7.84 0.54 4.48
CA ILE A 95 -7.23 1.88 4.57
C ILE A 95 -5.76 1.84 4.11
N GLY A 96 -5.00 0.84 4.53
CA GLY A 96 -3.59 0.70 4.18
C GLY A 96 -3.38 0.52 2.68
N ILE A 97 -4.25 -0.25 2.00
CA ILE A 97 -4.22 -0.39 0.54
C ILE A 97 -4.57 0.94 -0.14
N ALA A 98 -5.65 1.61 0.29
CA ALA A 98 -6.03 2.92 -0.27
C ALA A 98 -4.92 3.97 -0.05
N PHE A 99 -4.26 3.95 1.10
CA PHE A 99 -3.11 4.80 1.41
C PHE A 99 -1.96 4.60 0.41
N GLN A 100 -1.59 3.33 0.14
CA GLN A 100 -0.50 3.03 -0.78
C GLN A 100 -0.84 3.40 -2.22
N ILE A 101 -2.06 3.11 -2.68
CA ILE A 101 -2.50 3.52 -4.03
C ILE A 101 -2.40 5.04 -4.18
N LYS A 102 -2.77 5.80 -3.13
CA LYS A 102 -2.61 7.27 -3.14
C LYS A 102 -1.16 7.71 -3.27
N ASP A 103 -0.24 7.07 -2.54
CA ASP A 103 1.19 7.35 -2.65
C ASP A 103 1.71 7.07 -4.06
N ASP A 104 1.30 5.96 -4.65
CA ASP A 104 1.69 5.57 -6.01
C ASP A 104 1.15 6.55 -7.07
N ILE A 105 -0.07 7.08 -6.87
CA ILE A 105 -0.62 8.14 -7.72
C ILE A 105 0.21 9.42 -7.63
N PHE A 106 0.69 9.77 -6.44
CA PHE A 106 1.53 10.96 -6.27
C PHE A 106 2.81 10.94 -7.08
N ASP A 107 3.37 9.76 -7.35
CA ASP A 107 4.60 9.62 -8.12
C ASP A 107 4.46 10.10 -9.59
N TYR A 108 3.23 10.22 -10.08
CA TYR A 108 2.93 10.73 -11.43
C TYR A 108 2.84 12.26 -11.52
N TYR A 109 2.89 12.97 -10.39
CA TYR A 109 2.81 14.43 -10.35
C TYR A 109 4.11 15.05 -9.85
N GLU A 110 4.46 16.20 -10.41
CA GLU A 110 5.59 16.97 -9.89
C GLU A 110 5.34 17.44 -8.46
N SER A 111 6.34 17.33 -7.62
CA SER A 111 6.34 17.88 -6.28
C SER A 111 7.50 18.86 -6.12
N PRO A 112 7.31 20.13 -6.51
CA PRO A 112 8.36 21.15 -6.43
C PRO A 112 8.90 21.33 -5.01
N GLU A 113 8.02 21.13 -4.01
CA GLU A 113 8.36 21.28 -2.58
C GLU A 113 9.30 20.18 -2.07
N LEU A 114 9.23 18.98 -2.65
CA LEU A 114 10.04 17.84 -2.24
C LEU A 114 11.25 17.60 -3.15
N GLY A 115 11.36 18.31 -4.26
CA GLY A 115 12.44 18.15 -5.24
C GLY A 115 12.51 16.75 -5.87
N LYS A 116 11.41 15.96 -5.78
CA LYS A 116 11.34 14.61 -6.36
C LYS A 116 10.90 14.69 -7.81
N PRO A 117 11.64 14.06 -8.74
CA PRO A 117 11.20 13.92 -10.13
C PRO A 117 9.94 13.01 -10.19
N THR A 118 9.09 13.24 -11.18
CA THR A 118 8.00 12.34 -11.54
C THR A 118 8.56 10.97 -11.96
N GLY A 119 7.88 9.88 -11.58
CA GLY A 119 8.30 8.53 -11.96
C GLY A 119 9.48 8.00 -11.13
N ASN A 120 9.62 8.44 -9.90
CA ASN A 120 10.68 7.95 -9.00
C ASN A 120 10.58 6.46 -8.75
N ASP A 121 9.37 5.91 -8.60
CA ASP A 121 9.15 4.47 -8.46
C ASP A 121 9.67 3.70 -9.67
N MET A 122 9.48 4.23 -10.88
CA MET A 122 10.01 3.64 -12.11
C MET A 122 11.53 3.74 -12.19
N LEU A 123 12.13 4.83 -11.67
CA LEU A 123 13.59 4.94 -11.53
C LEU A 123 14.16 3.89 -10.58
N GLU A 124 13.37 3.41 -9.64
CA GLU A 124 13.69 2.31 -8.72
C GLU A 124 13.26 0.93 -9.26
N GLY A 125 12.78 0.85 -10.50
CA GLY A 125 12.35 -0.40 -11.13
C GLY A 125 10.97 -0.90 -10.69
N LYS A 126 10.18 -0.06 -10.03
CA LYS A 126 8.83 -0.40 -9.56
C LYS A 126 7.80 0.03 -10.59
N LEU A 127 6.86 -0.87 -10.88
CA LEU A 127 5.67 -0.59 -11.69
C LEU A 127 4.46 -0.72 -10.77
N THR A 128 3.78 0.40 -10.56
CA THR A 128 2.64 0.50 -9.66
C THR A 128 1.31 0.42 -10.42
N LEU A 129 0.19 0.40 -9.72
CA LEU A 129 -1.14 0.14 -10.28
C LEU A 129 -1.46 0.94 -11.56
N PRO A 130 -1.19 2.27 -11.64
CA PRO A 130 -1.47 3.02 -12.87
C PRO A 130 -0.72 2.47 -14.10
N ALA A 131 0.55 2.10 -13.93
CA ALA A 131 1.39 1.55 -15.00
C ALA A 131 0.93 0.15 -15.41
N LEU A 132 0.66 -0.74 -14.44
CA LEU A 132 0.21 -2.11 -14.68
C LEU A 132 -1.09 -2.13 -15.47
N TYR A 133 -2.05 -1.29 -15.11
CA TYR A 133 -3.30 -1.13 -15.84
C TYR A 133 -3.06 -0.80 -17.31
N VAL A 134 -2.21 0.20 -17.60
CA VAL A 134 -1.97 0.64 -18.98
C VAL A 134 -1.22 -0.41 -19.79
N ILE A 135 -0.23 -1.09 -19.21
CA ILE A 135 0.50 -2.20 -19.86
C ILE A 135 -0.48 -3.31 -20.27
N ASN A 136 -1.40 -3.67 -19.38
CA ASN A 136 -2.39 -4.73 -19.64
C ASN A 136 -3.48 -4.28 -20.62
N LYS A 137 -3.95 -3.03 -20.51
CA LYS A 137 -4.97 -2.44 -21.40
C LYS A 137 -4.49 -2.36 -22.84
N LEU A 138 -3.28 -1.86 -23.06
CA LEU A 138 -2.74 -1.69 -24.41
C LEU A 138 -2.31 -3.01 -25.03
N ASN A 139 -1.83 -3.95 -24.22
CA ASN A 139 -1.31 -5.26 -24.64
C ASN A 139 -0.31 -5.14 -25.82
N ASP A 140 0.50 -4.10 -25.83
CA ASP A 140 1.46 -3.74 -26.86
C ASP A 140 2.86 -4.24 -26.47
N GLU A 141 3.55 -4.93 -27.39
CA GLU A 141 4.85 -5.54 -27.11
C GLU A 141 5.93 -4.47 -26.83
N SER A 142 5.88 -3.33 -27.51
CA SER A 142 6.86 -2.25 -27.29
C SER A 142 6.70 -1.63 -25.89
N VAL A 143 5.47 -1.52 -25.41
CA VAL A 143 5.14 -1.06 -24.04
C VAL A 143 5.62 -2.08 -23.02
N ARG A 144 5.42 -3.38 -23.28
CA ARG A 144 5.90 -4.46 -22.41
C ARG A 144 7.42 -4.53 -22.35
N GLU A 145 8.12 -4.37 -23.47
CA GLU A 145 9.58 -4.32 -23.51
C GLU A 145 10.13 -3.14 -22.71
N LEU A 146 9.52 -1.94 -22.86
CA LEU A 146 9.91 -0.79 -22.05
C LEU A 146 9.67 -1.04 -20.56
N ALA A 147 8.53 -1.61 -20.18
CA ALA A 147 8.22 -1.98 -18.81
C ALA A 147 9.24 -2.97 -18.21
N LEU A 148 9.69 -3.95 -18.98
CA LEU A 148 10.76 -4.88 -18.56
C LEU A 148 12.10 -4.17 -18.38
N ARG A 149 12.40 -3.17 -19.23
CA ARG A 149 13.64 -2.39 -19.09
C ARG A 149 13.57 -1.47 -17.86
N ILE A 150 12.39 -0.92 -17.55
CA ILE A 150 12.17 -0.17 -16.30
C ILE A 150 12.44 -1.09 -15.10
N ARG A 151 11.82 -2.26 -15.03
CA ARG A 151 12.07 -3.24 -13.94
C ARG A 151 13.54 -3.61 -13.81
N ALA A 152 14.23 -3.75 -14.92
CA ALA A 152 15.66 -4.09 -14.95
C ALA A 152 16.60 -2.89 -14.70
N LEU A 153 16.08 -1.71 -14.40
CA LEU A 153 16.83 -0.46 -14.24
C LEU A 153 17.68 -0.09 -15.49
N LYS A 154 17.17 -0.41 -16.68
CA LYS A 154 17.83 -0.20 -17.98
C LYS A 154 17.13 0.86 -18.84
N ALA A 155 16.03 1.43 -18.39
CA ALA A 155 15.36 2.51 -19.09
C ALA A 155 16.03 3.86 -18.78
N SER A 156 16.10 4.75 -19.79
CA SER A 156 16.59 6.10 -19.60
C SER A 156 15.53 6.97 -18.89
N LYS A 157 15.95 8.12 -18.35
CA LYS A 157 15.03 9.07 -17.73
C LYS A 157 13.99 9.61 -18.73
N GLU A 158 14.39 9.82 -19.98
CA GLU A 158 13.52 10.28 -21.06
C GLU A 158 12.47 9.22 -21.42
N GLU A 159 12.84 7.95 -21.41
CA GLU A 159 11.91 6.85 -21.64
C GLU A 159 10.90 6.71 -20.50
N ILE A 160 11.35 6.86 -19.25
CA ILE A 160 10.47 6.87 -18.09
C ILE A 160 9.51 8.06 -18.14
N ALA A 161 9.98 9.27 -18.46
CA ALA A 161 9.14 10.44 -18.60
C ALA A 161 8.07 10.24 -19.70
N SER A 162 8.46 9.67 -20.84
CA SER A 162 7.54 9.34 -21.93
C SER A 162 6.50 8.29 -21.51
N PHE A 163 6.91 7.32 -20.71
CA PHE A 163 6.01 6.29 -20.19
C PHE A 163 5.05 6.84 -19.13
N VAL A 164 5.49 7.75 -18.26
CA VAL A 164 4.62 8.48 -17.32
C VAL A 164 3.52 9.23 -18.08
N GLU A 165 3.85 9.95 -19.15
CA GLU A 165 2.85 10.65 -19.96
C GLU A 165 1.90 9.69 -20.70
N LEU A 166 2.39 8.53 -21.15
CA LEU A 166 1.56 7.47 -21.70
C LEU A 166 0.54 6.98 -20.65
N VAL A 167 1.00 6.69 -19.42
CA VAL A 167 0.13 6.21 -18.32
C VAL A 167 -0.96 7.24 -17.99
N LYS A 168 -0.62 8.53 -17.92
CA LYS A 168 -1.60 9.61 -17.73
C LYS A 168 -2.64 9.65 -18.85
N ARG A 169 -2.20 9.65 -20.09
CA ARG A 169 -3.07 9.75 -21.28
C ARG A 169 -4.01 8.56 -21.41
N GLU A 170 -3.53 7.35 -21.11
CA GLU A 170 -4.29 6.11 -21.25
C GLU A 170 -5.20 5.80 -20.06
N GLY A 171 -5.28 6.68 -19.07
CA GLY A 171 -6.24 6.59 -17.96
C GLY A 171 -5.76 5.72 -16.80
N GLY A 172 -4.45 5.46 -16.68
CA GLY A 172 -3.90 4.67 -15.58
C GLY A 172 -4.16 5.30 -14.21
N ILE A 173 -4.06 6.62 -14.11
CA ILE A 173 -4.34 7.34 -12.86
C ILE A 173 -5.83 7.24 -12.51
N ALA A 174 -6.73 7.45 -13.47
CA ALA A 174 -8.17 7.37 -13.23
C ALA A 174 -8.59 5.96 -12.76
N HIS A 175 -7.96 4.90 -13.31
CA HIS A 175 -8.18 3.54 -12.83
C HIS A 175 -7.72 3.37 -11.37
N ALA A 176 -6.52 3.83 -11.04
CA ALA A 176 -6.01 3.73 -9.68
C ALA A 176 -6.85 4.53 -8.68
N GLU A 177 -7.33 5.73 -9.05
CA GLU A 177 -8.27 6.51 -8.24
C GLU A 177 -9.59 5.75 -8.01
N GLN A 178 -10.16 5.14 -9.05
CA GLN A 178 -11.36 4.33 -8.90
C GLN A 178 -11.15 3.19 -7.89
N VAL A 179 -10.09 2.41 -8.04
CA VAL A 179 -9.75 1.30 -7.14
C VAL A 179 -9.52 1.80 -5.71
N MET A 180 -8.83 2.91 -5.53
CA MET A 180 -8.62 3.55 -4.22
C MET A 180 -9.96 3.88 -3.55
N TYR A 181 -10.91 4.46 -4.28
CA TYR A 181 -12.25 4.76 -3.75
C TYR A 181 -13.07 3.51 -3.46
N GLU A 182 -12.89 2.42 -4.20
CA GLU A 182 -13.49 1.13 -3.89
C GLU A 182 -13.01 0.59 -2.53
N TYR A 183 -11.71 0.64 -2.24
CA TYR A 183 -11.15 0.28 -0.94
C TYR A 183 -11.63 1.20 0.18
N ARG A 184 -11.68 2.50 -0.05
CA ARG A 184 -12.32 3.46 0.87
C ARG A 184 -13.75 3.07 1.23
N ASN A 185 -14.56 2.79 0.22
CA ASN A 185 -15.97 2.45 0.44
C ASN A 185 -16.12 1.12 1.21
N ARG A 186 -15.27 0.14 0.93
CA ARG A 186 -15.20 -1.11 1.70
C ARG A 186 -14.84 -0.85 3.15
N ALA A 187 -13.84 0.00 3.43
CA ALA A 187 -13.49 0.40 4.79
C ALA A 187 -14.69 1.01 5.55
N LEU A 188 -15.44 1.91 4.91
CA LEU A 188 -16.64 2.52 5.53
C LEU A 188 -17.72 1.49 5.86
N GLN A 189 -17.88 0.43 5.06
CA GLN A 189 -18.85 -0.64 5.32
C GLN A 189 -18.46 -1.51 6.54
N LEU A 190 -17.18 -1.53 6.89
CA LEU A 190 -16.66 -2.27 8.05
C LEU A 190 -16.87 -1.53 9.39
N LEU A 191 -17.28 -0.26 9.36
CA LEU A 191 -17.58 0.48 10.58
C LEU A 191 -18.72 -0.19 11.37
N PRO A 192 -18.55 -0.43 12.71
CA PRO A 192 -19.54 -1.16 13.49
C PRO A 192 -20.89 -0.45 13.46
N ALA A 193 -21.98 -1.22 13.39
CA ALA A 193 -23.34 -0.67 13.42
C ALA A 193 -23.63 0.08 14.74
N SER A 194 -22.95 -0.32 15.82
CA SER A 194 -23.03 0.29 17.15
C SER A 194 -22.23 1.59 17.29
N ALA A 195 -21.40 1.95 16.31
CA ALA A 195 -20.67 3.22 16.33
C ALA A 195 -21.65 4.39 16.32
N ASP A 196 -21.49 5.32 17.27
CA ASP A 196 -22.26 6.55 17.28
C ASP A 196 -21.91 7.45 16.09
N GLU A 197 -22.73 8.48 15.85
CA GLU A 197 -22.56 9.38 14.73
C GLU A 197 -21.21 10.13 14.79
N ALA A 198 -20.75 10.53 15.98
CA ALA A 198 -19.51 11.26 16.14
C ALA A 198 -18.28 10.40 15.77
N LEU A 199 -18.29 9.14 16.19
CA LEU A 199 -17.24 8.18 15.84
C LEU A 199 -17.25 7.88 14.34
N ARG A 200 -18.42 7.66 13.74
CA ARG A 200 -18.55 7.45 12.29
C ARG A 200 -18.02 8.63 11.49
N LEU A 201 -18.41 9.86 11.86
CA LEU A 201 -17.92 11.08 11.21
C LEU A 201 -16.40 11.21 11.35
N SER A 202 -15.86 10.94 12.54
CA SER A 202 -14.40 11.04 12.80
C SER A 202 -13.61 10.03 11.97
N LEU A 203 -14.06 8.77 11.92
CA LEU A 203 -13.39 7.73 11.13
C LEU A 203 -13.53 7.99 9.63
N THR A 204 -14.70 8.45 9.17
CA THR A 204 -14.89 8.85 7.77
C THR A 204 -13.95 9.99 7.40
N ALA A 205 -13.88 11.04 8.22
CA ALA A 205 -12.97 12.16 8.00
C ALA A 205 -11.48 11.72 8.00
N TYR A 206 -11.12 10.76 8.85
CA TYR A 206 -9.78 10.18 8.83
C TYR A 206 -9.47 9.45 7.53
N ILE A 207 -10.39 8.60 7.06
CA ILE A 207 -10.21 7.87 5.79
C ILE A 207 -10.12 8.86 4.63
N ASP A 208 -11.01 9.86 4.58
CA ASP A 208 -11.02 10.88 3.54
C ASP A 208 -9.72 11.69 3.57
N TYR A 209 -9.21 12.06 4.75
CA TYR A 209 -7.90 12.70 4.90
C TYR A 209 -6.77 11.84 4.30
N VAL A 210 -6.79 10.53 4.52
CA VAL A 210 -5.77 9.60 4.00
C VAL A 210 -5.71 9.64 2.47
N ILE A 211 -6.86 9.66 1.79
CA ILE A 211 -6.94 9.57 0.33
C ILE A 211 -6.99 10.93 -0.38
N GLU A 212 -7.48 11.99 0.29
CA GLU A 212 -7.59 13.34 -0.27
C GLU A 212 -6.38 14.23 0.05
N ARG A 213 -5.44 13.72 0.88
CA ARG A 213 -4.22 14.45 1.20
C ARG A 213 -3.55 14.96 -0.06
N LYS A 214 -3.11 16.22 -0.01
CA LYS A 214 -2.19 16.79 -0.98
C LYS A 214 -0.77 16.46 -0.51
N LYS A 215 0.13 16.25 -1.45
CA LYS A 215 1.55 16.02 -1.10
C LYS A 215 2.05 17.09 -0.16
#